data_8fcaabcaa27c5f7f1783e575605fb278
#
_entry.id   8fcaabcaa27c5f7f1783e575605fb278
#
_cell.length_a   1.000
_cell.length_b   1.000
_cell.length_c   1.000
_cell.angle_alpha   90.00
_cell.angle_beta   90.00
_cell.angle_gamma   90.00
#
_symmetry.space_group_name_H-M   'P 1'
#
loop_
_entity.id
_entity.type
_entity.pdbx_description
1 polymer ?
#
loop_
_entity_poly.entity_id
_entity_poly.type
_entity_poly.pdbx_seq_one_letter_code
_entity_poly.pdbx_strand_id
1 'polypeptide(L)'
;TGMRIGEVCALRWEDVDFRQKVITISYTAGRIYNCESRTTERTFTSPKTRNSYREIPISRQLLFALKEVKKISPSRFVVGTSGRPEDPRSYRDFFARLLKRLNIPHIVFHGLRHTFATRCIESQCDYKTVSVILGHSNIATTLNLYVHPNLNQKQRCIERMSNFLKIK
;
A
#
# COMPACT_ATOMS: atom_id res chain seq x y z
N THR A 1 0.63 -4.75 0.10
CA THR A 1 1.14 -3.73 -0.85
C THR A 1 1.49 -2.40 -0.17
N GLY A 2 0.94 -2.08 0.97
CA GLY A 2 1.13 -0.79 1.64
C GLY A 2 0.60 0.44 0.89
N MET A 3 -0.26 0.28 -0.11
CA MET A 3 -0.86 1.37 -0.89
C MET A 3 -1.70 2.29 -0.02
N ARG A 4 -1.77 3.58 -0.39
CA ARG A 4 -2.72 4.52 0.21
C ARG A 4 -4.14 4.21 -0.27
N ILE A 5 -5.16 4.52 0.54
CA ILE A 5 -6.55 4.24 0.17
C ILE A 5 -6.95 4.86 -1.17
N GLY A 6 -6.51 6.09 -1.46
CA GLY A 6 -6.77 6.73 -2.74
C GLY A 6 -6.11 6.03 -3.92
N GLU A 7 -4.94 5.43 -3.73
CA GLU A 7 -4.25 4.63 -4.73
C GLU A 7 -5.00 3.31 -4.98
N VAL A 8 -5.49 2.65 -3.91
CA VAL A 8 -6.31 1.43 -4.02
C VAL A 8 -7.61 1.70 -4.77
N CYS A 9 -8.31 2.79 -4.43
CA CYS A 9 -9.57 3.17 -5.07
C CYS A 9 -9.39 3.59 -6.55
N ALA A 10 -8.20 4.03 -6.93
CA ALA A 10 -7.86 4.46 -8.28
C ALA A 10 -7.20 3.37 -9.14
N LEU A 11 -6.87 2.22 -8.58
CA LEU A 11 -6.12 1.16 -9.26
C LEU A 11 -6.95 0.55 -10.39
N ARG A 12 -6.41 0.57 -11.60
CA ARG A 12 -7.01 -0.01 -12.79
C ARG A 12 -6.36 -1.36 -13.11
N TRP A 13 -7.08 -2.22 -13.83
CA TRP A 13 -6.51 -3.48 -14.32
C TRP A 13 -5.37 -3.31 -15.30
N GLU A 14 -5.32 -2.21 -16.03
CA GLU A 14 -4.21 -1.85 -16.94
C GLU A 14 -2.92 -1.46 -16.20
N ASP A 15 -3.03 -1.05 -14.92
CA ASP A 15 -1.88 -0.75 -14.06
C ASP A 15 -1.30 -2.02 -13.39
N VAL A 16 -1.91 -3.20 -13.63
CA VAL A 16 -1.46 -4.49 -13.07
C VAL A 16 -0.84 -5.34 -14.17
N ASP A 17 0.49 -5.39 -14.19
CA ASP A 17 1.22 -6.28 -15.08
C ASP A 17 1.35 -7.67 -14.45
N PHE A 18 0.53 -8.62 -14.94
CA PHE A 18 0.54 -10.01 -14.49
C PHE A 18 1.77 -10.80 -14.97
N ARG A 19 2.43 -10.35 -16.04
CA ARG A 19 3.61 -11.00 -16.62
C ARG A 19 4.85 -10.61 -15.82
N GLN A 20 5.06 -9.32 -15.61
CA GLN A 20 6.16 -8.80 -14.81
C GLN A 20 5.89 -8.89 -13.31
N LYS A 21 4.64 -9.14 -12.91
CA LYS A 21 4.17 -9.20 -11.50
C LYS A 21 4.39 -7.88 -10.77
N VAL A 22 3.94 -6.79 -11.38
CA VAL A 22 4.11 -5.43 -10.86
C VAL A 22 2.78 -4.68 -10.91
N ILE A 23 2.54 -3.83 -9.91
CA ILE A 23 1.49 -2.82 -9.90
C ILE A 23 2.15 -1.46 -10.06
N THR A 24 1.73 -0.70 -11.06
CA THR A 24 2.17 0.69 -11.28
C THR A 24 1.17 1.65 -10.63
N ILE A 25 1.65 2.53 -9.76
CA ILE A 25 0.82 3.55 -9.14
C ILE A 25 0.83 4.79 -10.02
N SER A 26 -0.24 4.96 -10.79
CA SER A 26 -0.38 6.03 -11.79
C SER A 26 -1.43 7.06 -11.42
N TYR A 27 -2.35 6.72 -10.51
CA TYR A 27 -3.48 7.58 -10.13
C TYR A 27 -3.81 7.47 -8.65
N THR A 28 -4.51 8.50 -8.17
CA THR A 28 -5.10 8.52 -6.84
C THR A 28 -6.52 9.09 -6.91
N ALA A 29 -7.44 8.44 -6.23
CA ALA A 29 -8.79 8.96 -5.99
C ALA A 29 -8.79 9.78 -4.69
N GLY A 30 -9.53 10.87 -4.71
CA GLY A 30 -9.62 11.76 -3.57
C GLY A 30 -10.94 12.53 -3.55
N ARG A 31 -11.00 13.48 -2.64
CA ARG A 31 -12.07 14.48 -2.57
C ARG A 31 -11.44 15.85 -2.37
N ILE A 32 -11.93 16.83 -3.10
CA ILE A 32 -11.54 18.24 -2.97
C ILE A 32 -12.80 19.04 -2.65
N TYR A 33 -12.71 19.91 -1.66
CA TYR A 33 -13.78 20.88 -1.38
C TYR A 33 -13.70 22.00 -2.41
N ASN A 34 -14.79 22.20 -3.13
CA ASN A 34 -14.95 23.31 -4.07
C ASN A 34 -15.61 24.47 -3.32
N CYS A 35 -14.86 25.57 -3.14
CA CYS A 35 -15.34 26.75 -2.41
C CYS A 35 -16.46 27.49 -3.14
N GLU A 36 -16.50 27.44 -4.48
CA GLU A 36 -17.50 28.11 -5.28
C GLU A 36 -18.85 27.41 -5.18
N SER A 37 -18.86 26.08 -5.40
CA SER A 37 -20.09 25.29 -5.30
C SER A 37 -20.45 24.90 -3.86
N ARG A 38 -19.56 25.16 -2.87
CA ARG A 38 -19.67 24.72 -1.47
C ARG A 38 -19.92 23.23 -1.32
N THR A 39 -19.43 22.43 -2.26
CA THR A 39 -19.58 20.98 -2.29
C THR A 39 -18.25 20.27 -2.30
N THR A 40 -18.25 19.00 -1.92
CA THR A 40 -17.06 18.16 -2.00
C THR A 40 -17.13 17.29 -3.24
N GLU A 41 -16.22 17.53 -4.17
CA GLU A 41 -16.14 16.79 -5.43
C GLU A 41 -15.16 15.63 -5.35
N ARG A 42 -15.48 14.55 -6.07
CA ARG A 42 -14.55 13.42 -6.23
C ARG A 42 -13.49 13.78 -7.25
N THR A 43 -12.25 13.45 -6.95
CA THR A 43 -11.14 13.69 -7.87
C THR A 43 -10.46 12.38 -8.24
N PHE A 44 -9.99 12.33 -9.47
CA PHE A 44 -9.16 11.26 -9.99
C PHE A 44 -7.99 11.93 -10.71
N THR A 45 -6.83 11.94 -10.08
CA THR A 45 -5.66 12.70 -10.54
C THR A 45 -4.41 11.84 -10.53
N SER A 46 -3.43 12.22 -11.32
CA SER A 46 -2.07 11.70 -11.18
C SER A 46 -1.50 12.05 -9.80
N PRO A 47 -0.56 11.28 -9.27
CA PRO A 47 0.07 11.57 -7.99
C PRO A 47 0.77 12.94 -8.01
N LYS A 48 0.60 13.70 -6.93
CA LYS A 48 1.15 15.07 -6.81
C LYS A 48 2.68 15.14 -6.78
N THR A 49 3.36 14.05 -6.44
CA THR A 49 4.83 14.02 -6.30
C THR A 49 5.42 12.87 -7.11
N ARG A 50 6.66 13.08 -7.61
CA ARG A 50 7.41 12.07 -8.35
C ARG A 50 7.57 10.75 -7.57
N ASN A 51 7.75 10.83 -6.24
CA ASN A 51 7.89 9.66 -5.37
C ASN A 51 6.60 8.86 -5.20
N SER A 52 5.45 9.43 -5.54
CA SER A 52 4.17 8.72 -5.50
C SER A 52 3.95 7.86 -6.75
N TYR A 53 4.62 8.19 -7.86
CA TYR A 53 4.67 7.33 -9.06
C TYR A 53 5.72 6.24 -8.84
N ARG A 54 5.27 5.01 -8.69
CA ARG A 54 6.15 3.89 -8.35
C ARG A 54 5.58 2.56 -8.76
N GLU A 55 6.44 1.58 -8.83
CA GLU A 55 6.11 0.19 -9.06
C GLU A 55 6.16 -0.61 -7.75
N ILE A 56 5.17 -1.47 -7.55
CA ILE A 56 5.07 -2.34 -6.39
C ILE A 56 5.08 -3.79 -6.86
N PRO A 57 6.08 -4.60 -6.50
CA PRO A 57 6.11 -6.02 -6.83
C PRO A 57 4.92 -6.77 -6.21
N ILE A 58 4.37 -7.71 -6.96
CA ILE A 58 3.22 -8.53 -6.56
C ILE A 58 3.71 -9.86 -5.99
N SER A 59 3.37 -10.17 -4.75
CA SER A 59 3.62 -11.49 -4.16
C SER A 59 2.81 -12.58 -4.85
N ARG A 60 3.24 -13.84 -4.74
CA ARG A 60 2.52 -15.00 -5.32
C ARG A 60 1.06 -15.07 -4.85
N GLN A 61 0.81 -14.83 -3.56
CA GLN A 61 -0.53 -14.86 -2.98
C GLN A 61 -1.43 -13.75 -3.56
N LEU A 62 -0.90 -12.52 -3.65
CA LEU A 62 -1.63 -11.40 -4.23
C LEU A 62 -1.87 -11.61 -5.72
N LEU A 63 -0.89 -12.14 -6.45
CA LEU A 63 -1.03 -12.45 -7.87
C LEU A 63 -2.18 -13.42 -8.14
N PHE A 64 -2.29 -14.47 -7.32
CA PHE A 64 -3.39 -15.43 -7.41
C PHE A 64 -4.73 -14.73 -7.15
N ALA A 65 -4.86 -14.00 -6.04
CA ALA A 65 -6.08 -13.29 -5.69
C ALA A 65 -6.51 -12.29 -6.78
N LEU A 66 -5.57 -11.50 -7.34
CA LEU A 66 -5.87 -10.55 -8.42
C LEU A 66 -6.33 -11.25 -9.69
N LYS A 67 -5.76 -12.40 -10.05
CA LYS A 67 -6.21 -13.19 -11.20
C LYS A 67 -7.64 -13.69 -11.03
N GLU A 68 -7.99 -14.20 -9.85
CA GLU A 68 -9.36 -14.67 -9.58
C GLU A 68 -10.36 -13.51 -9.61
N VAL A 69 -10.05 -12.40 -8.97
CA VAL A 69 -10.92 -11.21 -9.01
C VAL A 69 -11.07 -10.67 -10.43
N LYS A 70 -10.02 -10.67 -11.24
CA LYS A 70 -10.10 -10.18 -12.63
C LYS A 70 -11.07 -10.99 -13.50
N LYS A 71 -11.19 -12.30 -13.27
CA LYS A 71 -12.11 -13.16 -14.04
C LYS A 71 -13.59 -12.75 -13.89
N ILE A 72 -13.93 -12.22 -12.71
CA ILE A 72 -15.32 -11.87 -12.36
C ILE A 72 -15.56 -10.35 -12.28
N SER A 73 -14.52 -9.54 -12.44
CA SER A 73 -14.64 -8.08 -12.34
C SER A 73 -15.28 -7.49 -13.58
N PRO A 74 -16.44 -6.82 -13.47
CA PRO A 74 -17.07 -6.12 -14.59
C PRO A 74 -16.48 -4.72 -14.81
N SER A 75 -15.61 -4.27 -13.91
CA SER A 75 -15.11 -2.90 -13.87
C SER A 75 -13.71 -2.77 -14.48
N ARG A 76 -13.40 -1.59 -15.01
CA ARG A 76 -12.00 -1.20 -15.36
C ARG A 76 -11.11 -1.10 -14.12
N PHE A 77 -11.68 -0.85 -12.96
CA PHE A 77 -10.97 -0.69 -11.69
C PHE A 77 -10.89 -2.01 -10.92
N VAL A 78 -9.81 -2.22 -10.18
CA VAL A 78 -9.59 -3.44 -9.38
C VAL A 78 -10.58 -3.53 -8.22
N VAL A 79 -10.95 -2.38 -7.63
CA VAL A 79 -11.98 -2.30 -6.61
C VAL A 79 -13.17 -1.49 -7.11
N GLY A 80 -14.38 -1.87 -6.68
CA GLY A 80 -15.61 -1.27 -7.13
C GLY A 80 -16.19 -1.89 -8.41
N THR A 81 -17.46 -1.61 -8.69
CA THR A 81 -18.24 -2.20 -9.78
C THR A 81 -18.76 -1.17 -10.80
N SER A 82 -18.64 0.10 -10.49
CA SER A 82 -19.34 1.19 -11.21
C SER A 82 -18.63 1.69 -12.47
N GLY A 83 -17.51 1.12 -12.88
CA GLY A 83 -16.71 1.64 -13.99
C GLY A 83 -16.03 3.00 -13.74
N ARG A 84 -16.18 3.54 -12.52
CA ARG A 84 -15.54 4.76 -12.03
C ARG A 84 -14.62 4.41 -10.82
N PRO A 85 -13.63 5.27 -10.48
CA PRO A 85 -12.84 5.09 -9.26
C PRO A 85 -13.77 5.05 -8.04
N GLU A 86 -13.49 4.15 -7.11
CA GLU A 86 -14.25 4.09 -5.86
C GLU A 86 -13.98 5.33 -5.00
N ASP A 87 -14.97 5.78 -4.26
CA ASP A 87 -14.81 6.88 -3.33
C ASP A 87 -14.04 6.40 -2.08
N PRO A 88 -12.88 6.99 -1.74
CA PRO A 88 -12.13 6.60 -0.57
C PRO A 88 -12.91 6.65 0.76
N ARG A 89 -13.94 7.53 0.85
CA ARG A 89 -14.83 7.58 2.02
C ARG A 89 -15.72 6.34 2.07
N SER A 90 -16.43 6.05 0.98
CA SER A 90 -17.29 4.87 0.87
C SER A 90 -16.50 3.58 1.09
N TYR A 91 -15.27 3.53 0.57
CA TYR A 91 -14.41 2.36 0.74
C TYR A 91 -13.92 2.17 2.18
N ARG A 92 -13.65 3.27 2.92
CA ARG A 92 -13.37 3.20 4.38
C ARG A 92 -14.58 2.68 5.16
N ASP A 93 -15.77 3.16 4.83
CA ASP A 93 -17.01 2.73 5.48
C ASP A 93 -17.29 1.24 5.18
N PHE A 94 -17.06 0.79 3.95
CA PHE A 94 -17.09 -0.63 3.59
C PHE A 94 -16.10 -1.45 4.40
N PHE A 95 -14.85 -1.00 4.50
CA PHE A 95 -13.80 -1.67 5.27
C PHE A 95 -14.17 -1.79 6.75
N ALA A 96 -14.68 -0.73 7.37
CA ALA A 96 -15.12 -0.75 8.75
C ALA A 96 -16.28 -1.76 8.98
N ARG A 97 -17.27 -1.80 8.07
CA ARG A 97 -18.35 -2.81 8.11
C ARG A 97 -17.83 -4.24 7.94
N LEU A 98 -16.84 -4.44 7.07
CA LEU A 98 -16.21 -5.73 6.86
C LEU A 98 -15.51 -6.23 8.13
N LEU A 99 -14.72 -5.39 8.79
CA LEU A 99 -14.07 -5.73 10.06
C LEU A 99 -15.08 -6.13 11.12
N LYS A 100 -16.17 -5.34 11.27
CA LYS A 100 -17.25 -5.64 12.20
C LYS A 100 -17.91 -7.00 11.92
N ARG A 101 -18.19 -7.30 10.65
CA ARG A 101 -18.78 -8.58 10.22
C ARG A 101 -17.88 -9.78 10.52
N LEU A 102 -16.56 -9.59 10.43
CA LEU A 102 -15.55 -10.61 10.70
C LEU A 102 -15.12 -10.69 12.18
N ASN A 103 -15.75 -9.91 13.08
CA ASN A 103 -15.33 -9.78 14.48
C ASN A 103 -13.85 -9.42 14.66
N ILE A 104 -13.29 -8.63 13.73
CA ILE A 104 -11.92 -8.13 13.82
C ILE A 104 -11.96 -6.76 14.52
N PRO A 105 -11.08 -6.49 15.50
CA PRO A 105 -10.98 -5.18 16.15
C PRO A 105 -10.85 -4.05 15.12
N HIS A 106 -11.50 -2.92 15.41
CA HIS A 106 -11.48 -1.76 14.50
C HIS A 106 -10.05 -1.23 14.32
N ILE A 107 -9.60 -1.20 13.08
CA ILE A 107 -8.38 -0.52 12.66
C ILE A 107 -8.72 0.45 11.54
N VAL A 108 -8.09 1.63 11.53
CA VAL A 108 -8.22 2.56 10.41
C VAL A 108 -7.52 1.99 9.17
N PHE A 109 -8.05 2.27 7.98
CA PHE A 109 -7.46 1.73 6.74
C PHE A 109 -5.96 2.05 6.60
N HIS A 110 -5.53 3.22 7.03
CA HIS A 110 -4.11 3.60 7.01
C HIS A 110 -3.24 2.72 7.93
N GLY A 111 -3.82 2.11 8.96
CA GLY A 111 -3.15 1.13 9.82
C GLY A 111 -2.66 -0.10 9.05
N LEU A 112 -3.35 -0.51 7.97
CA LEU A 112 -2.87 -1.59 7.11
C LEU A 112 -1.53 -1.26 6.45
N ARG A 113 -1.32 0.00 6.07
CA ARG A 113 -0.05 0.45 5.51
C ARG A 113 1.05 0.48 6.57
N HIS A 114 0.74 0.91 7.79
CA HIS A 114 1.67 0.82 8.92
C HIS A 114 2.04 -0.64 9.21
N THR A 115 1.04 -1.53 9.28
CA THR A 115 1.28 -2.97 9.47
C THR A 115 2.18 -3.54 8.37
N PHE A 116 1.92 -3.20 7.10
CA PHE A 116 2.77 -3.62 5.99
C PHE A 116 4.22 -3.16 6.18
N ALA A 117 4.44 -1.88 6.49
CA ALA A 117 5.76 -1.32 6.73
C ALA A 117 6.49 -2.03 7.88
N THR A 118 5.81 -2.19 9.02
CA THR A 118 6.36 -2.89 10.20
C THR A 118 6.74 -4.33 9.87
N ARG A 119 5.86 -5.08 9.19
CA ARG A 119 6.14 -6.47 8.80
C ARG A 119 7.30 -6.60 7.81
N CYS A 120 7.45 -5.66 6.87
CA CYS A 120 8.62 -5.63 6.00
C CYS A 120 9.92 -5.46 6.81
N ILE A 121 9.92 -4.54 7.77
CA ILE A 121 11.09 -4.28 8.63
C ILE A 121 11.39 -5.48 9.54
N GLU A 122 10.39 -6.06 10.17
CA GLU A 122 10.52 -7.28 10.97
C GLU A 122 11.06 -8.45 10.15
N SER A 123 10.68 -8.54 8.87
CA SER A 123 11.22 -9.50 7.89
C SER A 123 12.59 -9.11 7.37
N GLN A 124 13.22 -8.08 7.93
CA GLN A 124 14.57 -7.61 7.63
C GLN A 124 14.74 -7.04 6.20
N CYS A 125 13.67 -6.54 5.61
CA CYS A 125 13.78 -5.69 4.44
C CYS A 125 14.49 -4.38 4.81
N ASP A 126 15.33 -3.87 3.93
CA ASP A 126 16.00 -2.62 4.19
C ASP A 126 15.03 -1.42 4.14
N TYR A 127 15.27 -0.43 4.99
CA TYR A 127 14.38 0.73 5.16
C TYR A 127 14.22 1.55 3.89
N LYS A 128 15.26 1.63 3.06
CA LYS A 128 15.23 2.39 1.81
C LYS A 128 14.28 1.75 0.82
N THR A 129 14.38 0.44 0.63
CA THR A 129 13.47 -0.34 -0.23
C THR A 129 12.03 -0.22 0.24
N VAL A 130 11.77 -0.38 1.55
CA VAL A 130 10.43 -0.21 2.12
C VAL A 130 9.89 1.21 1.88
N SER A 131 10.71 2.24 2.08
CA SER A 131 10.35 3.64 1.83
C SER A 131 9.97 3.88 0.37
N VAL A 132 10.72 3.30 -0.58
CA VAL A 132 10.43 3.40 -2.02
C VAL A 132 9.13 2.70 -2.37
N ILE A 133 8.90 1.47 -1.92
CA ILE A 133 7.66 0.71 -2.14
C ILE A 133 6.45 1.49 -1.60
N LEU A 134 6.59 2.10 -0.45
CA LEU A 134 5.55 2.92 0.15
C LEU A 134 5.37 4.27 -0.55
N GLY A 135 6.38 4.79 -1.24
CA GLY A 135 6.37 6.13 -1.84
C GLY A 135 6.37 7.21 -0.74
N HIS A 136 7.24 7.06 0.25
CA HIS A 136 7.52 8.11 1.22
C HIS A 136 8.48 9.13 0.62
N SER A 137 8.13 10.42 0.70
CA SER A 137 9.01 11.51 0.27
C SER A 137 10.23 11.67 1.18
N ASN A 138 10.10 11.27 2.45
CA ASN A 138 11.18 11.28 3.44
C ASN A 138 11.31 9.90 4.07
N ILE A 139 12.51 9.33 4.02
CA ILE A 139 12.83 8.04 4.64
C ILE A 139 12.61 8.05 6.15
N ALA A 140 12.74 9.20 6.81
CA ALA A 140 12.46 9.35 8.24
C ALA A 140 11.05 8.88 8.60
N THR A 141 10.07 9.02 7.68
CA THR A 141 8.72 8.49 7.87
C THR A 141 8.71 6.97 8.04
N THR A 142 9.59 6.25 7.34
CA THR A 142 9.73 4.79 7.50
C THR A 142 10.54 4.44 8.74
N LEU A 143 11.62 5.19 9.03
CA LEU A 143 12.46 4.98 10.19
C LEU A 143 11.70 5.20 11.50
N ASN A 144 10.84 6.22 11.57
CA ASN A 144 10.03 6.53 12.74
C ASN A 144 8.97 5.46 13.07
N LEU A 145 8.66 4.57 12.14
CA LEU A 145 7.80 3.41 12.41
C LEU A 145 8.51 2.35 13.28
N TYR A 146 9.83 2.45 13.41
CA TYR A 146 10.63 1.46 14.13
C TYR A 146 11.70 2.15 15.01
N VAL A 147 11.26 2.73 16.12
CA VAL A 147 12.07 3.67 16.94
C VAL A 147 13.17 2.98 17.74
N HIS A 148 13.05 1.68 18.07
CA HIS A 148 14.06 1.00 18.91
C HIS A 148 14.29 -0.45 18.50
N PRO A 149 15.40 -0.79 17.79
CA PRO A 149 15.76 -2.18 17.55
C PRO A 149 16.06 -2.88 18.89
N ASN A 150 15.40 -4.02 19.11
CA ASN A 150 15.63 -4.81 20.30
C ASN A 150 17.00 -5.51 20.27
N LEU A 151 17.43 -6.04 21.41
CA LEU A 151 18.75 -6.67 21.55
C LEU A 151 18.96 -7.81 20.54
N ASN A 152 17.95 -8.65 20.34
CA ASN A 152 18.03 -9.78 19.39
C ASN A 152 18.25 -9.30 17.95
N GLN A 153 17.68 -8.18 17.55
CA GLN A 153 17.92 -7.60 16.22
C GLN A 153 19.35 -7.07 16.07
N LYS A 154 19.87 -6.43 17.12
CA LYS A 154 21.28 -5.98 17.16
C LYS A 154 22.24 -7.15 17.05
N GLN A 155 22.00 -8.23 17.82
CA GLN A 155 22.81 -9.45 17.78
C GLN A 155 22.78 -10.08 16.39
N ARG A 156 21.60 -10.29 15.79
CA ARG A 156 21.46 -10.83 14.42
C ARG A 156 22.20 -9.99 13.38
N CYS A 157 22.20 -8.66 13.53
CA CYS A 157 22.94 -7.78 12.64
C CYS A 157 24.45 -8.03 12.70
N ILE A 158 25.01 -8.13 13.92
CA ILE A 158 26.43 -8.43 14.14
C ILE A 158 26.79 -9.82 13.63
N GLU A 159 25.97 -10.84 13.92
CA GLU A 159 26.16 -12.21 13.43
C GLU A 159 26.21 -12.28 11.89
N ARG A 160 25.29 -11.57 11.22
CA ARG A 160 25.29 -11.50 9.76
C ARG A 160 26.55 -10.88 9.20
N MET A 161 27.00 -9.78 9.79
CA MET A 161 28.24 -9.12 9.39
C MET A 161 29.43 -10.06 9.57
N SER A 162 29.51 -10.73 10.72
CA SER A 162 30.55 -11.71 11.00
C SER A 162 30.59 -12.88 10.00
N ASN A 163 29.39 -13.42 9.69
CA ASN A 163 29.25 -14.49 8.71
C ASN A 163 29.58 -14.03 7.28
N PHE A 164 29.25 -12.79 6.92
CA PHE A 164 29.62 -12.21 5.63
C PHE A 164 31.14 -12.08 5.48
N LEU A 165 31.81 -11.65 6.54
CA LEU A 165 33.28 -11.51 6.55
C LEU A 165 34.01 -12.86 6.70
N LYS A 166 33.28 -13.98 6.90
CA LYS A 166 33.88 -15.31 7.19
C LYS A 166 34.90 -15.29 8.33
N ILE A 167 34.70 -14.41 9.29
CA ILE A 167 35.49 -14.38 10.52
C ILE A 167 35.03 -15.57 11.36
N LYS A 168 35.93 -16.54 11.55
CA LYS A 168 35.72 -17.70 12.43
C LYS A 168 36.00 -17.33 13.88
#